data_fcd65a4649d6172445fae43221dab184
#
_entry.id   fcd65a4649d6172445fae43221dab184
#
_cell.length_a   1.000
_cell.length_b   1.000
_cell.length_c   1.000
_cell.angle_alpha   90.00
_cell.angle_beta   90.00
_cell.angle_gamma   90.00
#
_symmetry.space_group_name_H-M   'P 1'
#
loop_
_entity.id
_entity.type
_entity.pdbx_description
1 polymer ?
#
loop_
_entity_poly.entity_id
_entity_poly.type
_entity_poly.pdbx_seq_one_letter_code
_entity_poly.pdbx_strand_id
1 'polypeptide(L)'
;MKKLALGGLLACTLLAACNQQKSSDHSGAASAETSLADVKDINQLFEMYWEDNAKLFPLDATTQGDNRYNDQLPNDGTKAFREQLRAFYQKYLDGLQKFDRASLSENDRISYDIFQYDLQTKLEGLKLNTWMMPFQQFWGLPITLGQFGSGEGVQPFKTAKDYDNWLGRVHGFTAWADTAIGNFRQGIKAGVVLPRALVTKMVPQMRDLEVTDPTKSLFYGPINKLPADMPAADKERLTAAYKKAILEELVPTYKKLGDFLEKEYLPKSRPSTGIAAVPGGPEMYRYYVKSWTTTDKTPEEIYQTGQKEVARIRGEMEKVKAQVGFQGDLPAFFQHLKTDPKLMPYKTAEDVLNAFRGIQAKITPNLPKMFGRTPKTPFEIRETEKFREASASAEYNQGSPDGSRPGIFYIPIVDAAKFNVTSGMESLFLHEAIPGHHYQISLQQENTQLPKFRRFAWYGAMGEGWALYTESLGKELGLYTDPYQYMGALGDEMHRAVRLVVDVGMHTKNMTREEAIKYMLSNEAISEEGATAEIERYMAIPGQALSYKIGALKIRELRQKYSQQLGLHRDKLREKYAGQNREHFSLSAFHDELLKDGVMPLAVLERKMDNWAAGQK
;
A
#
# COMPACT_ATOMS: atom_id res chain seq x y z
N MET A 1 -38.85 35.67 -53.35
CA MET A 1 -40.24 36.09 -53.58
C MET A 1 -40.93 36.22 -52.22
N LYS A 2 -41.30 37.44 -51.95
CA LYS A 2 -42.54 37.96 -51.32
C LYS A 2 -42.78 37.46 -49.88
N LYS A 3 -42.65 38.32 -48.82
CA LYS A 3 -43.62 39.37 -48.38
C LYS A 3 -44.74 38.74 -47.57
N LEU A 4 -45.26 39.23 -46.46
CA LEU A 4 -45.48 40.53 -45.75
C LEU A 4 -45.92 40.12 -44.32
N ALA A 5 -45.55 40.70 -43.22
CA ALA A 5 -45.80 42.06 -42.66
C ALA A 5 -47.25 42.31 -42.15
N LEU A 6 -47.29 42.93 -41.03
CA LEU A 6 -48.24 43.77 -40.28
C LEU A 6 -48.60 43.19 -38.91
N GLY A 7 -48.44 43.81 -37.79
CA GLY A 7 -48.50 45.24 -37.47
C GLY A 7 -49.58 45.45 -36.42
N GLY A 8 -49.26 46.05 -35.29
CA GLY A 8 -50.26 46.44 -34.28
C GLY A 8 -49.58 47.07 -33.03
N LEU A 9 -49.45 48.38 -33.05
CA LEU A 9 -49.10 49.24 -31.92
C LEU A 9 -50.31 49.40 -30.94
N LEU A 10 -50.04 49.56 -29.67
CA LEU A 10 -50.52 50.61 -28.73
C LEU A 10 -50.34 50.08 -27.30
N ALA A 11 -49.81 50.73 -26.41
CA ALA A 11 -49.67 52.02 -25.82
C ALA A 11 -49.26 51.86 -24.34
N CYS A 12 -48.45 52.79 -23.91
CA CYS A 12 -47.86 53.00 -22.59
C CYS A 12 -48.84 52.95 -21.41
N THR A 13 -48.37 52.38 -20.28
CA THR A 13 -48.50 53.05 -18.98
C THR A 13 -47.30 52.73 -18.10
N LEU A 14 -46.61 53.77 -17.64
CA LEU A 14 -45.55 53.78 -16.66
C LEU A 14 -46.08 53.42 -15.28
N LEU A 15 -45.49 52.43 -14.62
CA LEU A 15 -45.49 52.31 -13.16
C LEU A 15 -44.12 51.84 -12.72
N ALA A 16 -43.41 52.72 -12.04
CA ALA A 16 -42.18 52.43 -11.38
C ALA A 16 -42.42 51.48 -10.21
N ALA A 17 -41.79 50.30 -10.28
CA ALA A 17 -41.63 49.43 -9.13
C ALA A 17 -40.19 49.04 -9.00
N CYS A 18 -39.59 49.37 -7.88
CA CYS A 18 -38.24 49.01 -7.46
C CYS A 18 -37.99 47.52 -7.62
N ASN A 19 -37.09 47.17 -8.50
CA ASN A 19 -36.60 45.82 -8.61
C ASN A 19 -35.45 45.64 -7.59
N GLN A 20 -35.78 45.15 -6.40
CA GLN A 20 -34.78 44.55 -5.51
C GLN A 20 -34.29 43.26 -6.17
N GLN A 21 -33.09 43.34 -6.69
CA GLN A 21 -32.31 42.17 -7.11
C GLN A 21 -32.02 41.36 -5.85
N LYS A 22 -32.78 40.28 -5.63
CA LYS A 22 -32.41 39.24 -4.65
C LYS A 22 -31.14 38.57 -5.15
N SER A 23 -30.02 38.92 -4.55
CA SER A 23 -28.85 38.08 -4.50
C SER A 23 -29.30 36.75 -3.87
N SER A 24 -29.24 35.68 -4.64
CA SER A 24 -29.36 34.33 -4.12
C SER A 24 -28.09 34.04 -3.31
N ASP A 25 -28.10 34.46 -2.04
CA ASP A 25 -27.20 33.87 -1.05
C ASP A 25 -27.46 32.38 -1.01
N HIS A 26 -26.56 31.63 -1.62
CA HIS A 26 -26.33 30.23 -1.24
C HIS A 26 -25.66 30.26 0.13
N SER A 27 -26.41 30.62 1.15
CA SER A 27 -26.13 30.18 2.50
C SER A 27 -26.29 28.68 2.52
N GLY A 28 -25.16 27.96 2.32
CA GLY A 28 -25.09 26.56 2.68
C GLY A 28 -25.59 26.45 4.12
N ALA A 29 -26.75 25.86 4.30
CA ALA A 29 -27.21 25.46 5.62
C ALA A 29 -26.10 24.58 6.19
N ALA A 30 -25.41 25.08 7.22
CA ALA A 30 -24.60 24.24 8.08
C ALA A 30 -25.53 23.13 8.57
N SER A 31 -25.42 21.94 8.01
CA SER A 31 -26.09 20.76 8.53
C SER A 31 -25.65 20.65 9.98
N ALA A 32 -26.62 20.70 10.90
CA ALA A 32 -26.35 20.49 12.32
C ALA A 32 -25.47 19.22 12.42
N GLU A 33 -24.28 19.36 13.01
CA GLU A 33 -23.37 18.21 13.18
C GLU A 33 -24.15 17.16 13.99
N THR A 34 -24.45 16.04 13.35
CA THR A 34 -25.15 14.92 13.99
C THR A 34 -24.27 14.46 15.15
N SER A 35 -24.78 14.59 16.37
CA SER A 35 -24.06 14.08 17.55
C SER A 35 -23.96 12.55 17.48
N LEU A 36 -22.83 11.98 17.88
CA LEU A 36 -22.71 10.51 18.03
C LEU A 36 -23.76 9.91 18.99
N ALA A 37 -24.39 10.73 19.84
CA ALA A 37 -25.49 10.30 20.70
C ALA A 37 -26.77 9.98 19.91
N ASP A 38 -26.94 10.60 18.73
CA ASP A 38 -28.14 10.47 17.90
C ASP A 38 -28.00 9.38 16.82
N VAL A 39 -26.79 8.79 16.69
CA VAL A 39 -26.51 7.75 15.68
C VAL A 39 -27.17 6.43 16.09
N LYS A 40 -28.10 5.96 15.26
CA LYS A 40 -28.85 4.71 15.46
C LYS A 40 -28.45 3.60 14.50
N ASP A 41 -27.76 3.94 13.41
CA ASP A 41 -27.25 3.02 12.39
C ASP A 41 -25.72 2.99 12.42
N ILE A 42 -25.17 1.79 12.51
CA ILE A 42 -23.72 1.60 12.54
C ILE A 42 -23.03 2.11 11.27
N ASN A 43 -23.69 2.03 10.11
CA ASN A 43 -23.14 2.54 8.86
C ASN A 43 -23.04 4.08 8.87
N GLN A 44 -23.95 4.77 9.55
CA GLN A 44 -23.85 6.20 9.79
C GLN A 44 -22.61 6.54 10.65
N LEU A 45 -22.30 5.72 11.68
CA LEU A 45 -21.08 5.88 12.48
C LEU A 45 -19.83 5.78 11.58
N PHE A 46 -19.78 4.82 10.67
CA PHE A 46 -18.65 4.61 9.75
C PHE A 46 -18.48 5.78 8.77
N GLU A 47 -19.57 6.31 8.23
CA GLU A 47 -19.52 7.50 7.35
C GLU A 47 -19.04 8.74 8.12
N MET A 48 -19.52 8.97 9.32
CA MET A 48 -19.04 10.08 10.16
C MET A 48 -17.54 9.96 10.47
N TYR A 49 -17.09 8.74 10.80
CA TYR A 49 -15.65 8.49 10.98
C TYR A 49 -14.86 8.82 9.71
N TRP A 50 -15.33 8.37 8.55
CA TRP A 50 -14.68 8.63 7.27
C TRP A 50 -14.54 10.13 6.98
N GLU A 51 -15.62 10.88 7.16
CA GLU A 51 -15.63 12.33 6.95
C GLU A 51 -14.72 13.08 7.94
N ASP A 52 -14.74 12.71 9.22
CA ASP A 52 -13.86 13.32 10.22
C ASP A 52 -12.39 12.91 10.01
N ASN A 53 -12.13 11.66 9.59
CA ASN A 53 -10.79 11.18 9.27
C ASN A 53 -10.17 11.93 8.08
N ALA A 54 -10.96 12.21 7.03
CA ALA A 54 -10.49 12.95 5.87
C ALA A 54 -10.01 14.37 6.22
N LYS A 55 -10.63 15.02 7.22
CA LYS A 55 -10.20 16.33 7.73
C LYS A 55 -8.88 16.26 8.49
N LEU A 56 -8.66 15.17 9.23
CA LEU A 56 -7.42 14.95 10.01
C LEU A 56 -6.23 14.54 9.13
N PHE A 57 -6.51 13.83 8.03
CA PHE A 57 -5.51 13.26 7.12
C PHE A 57 -5.74 13.69 5.67
N PRO A 58 -5.52 15.00 5.36
CA PRO A 58 -5.79 15.56 4.02
C PRO A 58 -4.97 14.91 2.89
N LEU A 59 -3.75 14.42 3.17
CA LEU A 59 -2.93 13.73 2.17
C LEU A 59 -3.53 12.37 1.80
N ASP A 60 -4.02 11.62 2.80
CA ASP A 60 -4.70 10.34 2.57
C ASP A 60 -6.02 10.57 1.82
N ALA A 61 -6.78 11.61 2.17
CA ALA A 61 -7.99 12.01 1.45
C ALA A 61 -7.71 12.26 -0.04
N THR A 62 -6.64 13.03 -0.36
CA THR A 62 -6.22 13.26 -1.74
C THR A 62 -5.86 11.98 -2.46
N THR A 63 -5.13 11.06 -1.80
CA THR A 63 -4.76 9.76 -2.36
C THR A 63 -5.98 8.91 -2.73
N GLN A 64 -7.06 9.05 -1.96
CA GLN A 64 -8.33 8.37 -2.19
C GLN A 64 -9.25 9.11 -3.19
N GLY A 65 -8.79 10.25 -3.74
CA GLY A 65 -9.54 11.06 -4.70
C GLY A 65 -10.45 12.12 -4.08
N ASP A 66 -10.42 12.30 -2.76
CA ASP A 66 -11.14 13.37 -2.09
C ASP A 66 -10.30 14.66 -2.05
N ASN A 67 -10.63 15.58 -2.94
CA ASN A 67 -9.88 16.82 -3.16
C ASN A 67 -10.31 17.99 -2.28
N ARG A 68 -11.24 17.80 -1.34
CA ARG A 68 -11.81 18.87 -0.51
C ARG A 68 -10.79 19.57 0.39
N TYR A 69 -9.71 18.89 0.74
CA TYR A 69 -8.70 19.36 1.71
C TYR A 69 -7.30 19.45 1.08
N ASN A 70 -7.21 19.70 -0.24
CA ASN A 70 -5.95 19.71 -0.97
C ASN A 70 -5.03 20.90 -0.64
N ASP A 71 -5.54 21.89 0.08
CA ASP A 71 -4.82 23.06 0.57
C ASP A 71 -4.27 22.90 2.00
N GLN A 72 -4.57 21.76 2.66
CA GLN A 72 -4.27 21.55 4.07
C GLN A 72 -3.11 20.57 4.27
N LEU A 73 -2.24 20.91 5.22
CA LEU A 73 -1.18 20.07 5.76
C LEU A 73 -1.09 20.27 7.28
N PRO A 74 -1.85 19.50 8.08
CA PRO A 74 -1.78 19.55 9.53
C PRO A 74 -0.39 19.16 10.03
N ASN A 75 0.06 19.78 11.12
CA ASN A 75 1.31 19.40 11.78
C ASN A 75 1.07 18.21 12.73
N ASP A 76 1.08 17.01 12.18
CA ASP A 76 0.80 15.73 12.86
C ASP A 76 1.89 15.32 13.86
N GLY A 77 3.07 15.92 13.79
CA GLY A 77 4.19 15.70 14.73
C GLY A 77 3.98 16.33 16.11
N THR A 78 2.98 17.20 16.31
CA THR A 78 2.79 17.90 17.58
C THR A 78 2.16 17.01 18.67
N LYS A 79 2.42 17.34 19.94
CA LYS A 79 1.74 16.70 21.07
C LYS A 79 0.22 16.93 21.01
N ALA A 80 -0.20 18.13 20.66
CA ALA A 80 -1.61 18.48 20.54
C ALA A 80 -2.33 17.62 19.49
N PHE A 81 -1.70 17.37 18.34
CA PHE A 81 -2.29 16.49 17.32
C PHE A 81 -2.39 15.04 17.80
N ARG A 82 -1.38 14.51 18.51
CA ARG A 82 -1.46 13.17 19.11
C ARG A 82 -2.57 13.05 20.15
N GLU A 83 -2.82 14.09 20.95
CA GLU A 83 -3.94 14.15 21.89
C GLU A 83 -5.29 14.21 21.16
N GLN A 84 -5.37 14.99 20.07
CA GLN A 84 -6.53 15.04 19.18
C GLN A 84 -6.83 13.66 18.57
N LEU A 85 -5.81 12.95 18.05
CA LEU A 85 -5.97 11.59 17.54
C LEU A 85 -6.46 10.62 18.60
N ARG A 86 -5.94 10.71 19.82
CA ARG A 86 -6.40 9.86 20.93
C ARG A 86 -7.88 10.10 21.23
N ALA A 87 -8.28 11.37 21.34
CA ALA A 87 -9.67 11.73 21.58
C ALA A 87 -10.57 11.28 20.41
N PHE A 88 -10.11 11.44 19.18
CA PHE A 88 -10.80 11.02 17.95
C PHE A 88 -11.04 9.51 17.93
N TYR A 89 -10.00 8.70 18.09
CA TYR A 89 -10.15 7.24 18.07
C TYR A 89 -10.98 6.73 19.26
N GLN A 90 -10.82 7.32 20.44
CA GLN A 90 -11.62 6.95 21.61
C GLN A 90 -13.10 7.29 21.40
N LYS A 91 -13.41 8.50 20.87
CA LYS A 91 -14.77 8.94 20.53
C LYS A 91 -15.50 7.90 19.68
N TYR A 92 -14.84 7.41 18.62
CA TYR A 92 -15.44 6.44 17.71
C TYR A 92 -15.48 5.02 18.28
N LEU A 93 -14.52 4.64 19.10
CA LEU A 93 -14.55 3.36 19.82
C LEU A 93 -15.72 3.32 20.84
N ASP A 94 -15.92 4.39 21.59
CA ASP A 94 -17.05 4.52 22.52
C ASP A 94 -18.40 4.55 21.77
N GLY A 95 -18.43 5.20 20.61
CA GLY A 95 -19.60 5.20 19.72
C GLY A 95 -19.94 3.81 19.22
N LEU A 96 -18.93 3.03 18.81
CA LEU A 96 -19.08 1.65 18.34
C LEU A 96 -19.66 0.73 19.42
N GLN A 97 -19.19 0.87 20.65
CA GLN A 97 -19.61 0.02 21.79
C GLN A 97 -21.09 0.17 22.18
N LYS A 98 -21.79 1.20 21.67
CA LYS A 98 -23.23 1.38 21.87
C LYS A 98 -24.08 0.40 21.04
N PHE A 99 -23.51 -0.21 20.03
CA PHE A 99 -24.20 -1.18 19.19
C PHE A 99 -24.03 -2.59 19.75
N ASP A 100 -25.15 -3.31 19.91
CA ASP A 100 -25.10 -4.74 20.22
C ASP A 100 -24.65 -5.53 18.98
N ARG A 101 -23.39 -5.96 19.01
CA ARG A 101 -22.79 -6.74 17.92
C ARG A 101 -23.60 -7.96 17.53
N ALA A 102 -24.28 -8.62 18.49
CA ALA A 102 -25.04 -9.85 18.22
C ALA A 102 -26.28 -9.58 17.36
N SER A 103 -26.86 -8.39 17.47
CA SER A 103 -28.05 -7.98 16.71
C SER A 103 -27.75 -7.51 15.28
N LEU A 104 -26.47 -7.28 14.92
CA LEU A 104 -26.07 -6.77 13.62
C LEU A 104 -26.16 -7.84 12.52
N SER A 105 -26.31 -7.39 11.26
CA SER A 105 -26.15 -8.26 10.09
C SER A 105 -24.74 -8.85 10.03
N GLU A 106 -24.52 -9.90 9.25
CA GLU A 106 -23.18 -10.51 9.11
C GLU A 106 -22.16 -9.51 8.58
N ASN A 107 -22.51 -8.73 7.56
CA ASN A 107 -21.63 -7.70 7.01
C ASN A 107 -21.30 -6.60 8.03
N ASP A 108 -22.28 -6.18 8.82
CA ASP A 108 -22.07 -5.16 9.84
C ASP A 108 -21.28 -5.69 11.03
N ARG A 109 -21.43 -6.99 11.39
CA ARG A 109 -20.55 -7.64 12.39
C ARG A 109 -19.09 -7.67 11.94
N ILE A 110 -18.82 -7.98 10.66
CA ILE A 110 -17.48 -7.93 10.11
C ILE A 110 -16.94 -6.49 10.15
N SER A 111 -17.76 -5.50 9.77
CA SER A 111 -17.40 -4.08 9.84
C SER A 111 -17.11 -3.64 11.27
N TYR A 112 -17.94 -4.05 12.24
CA TYR A 112 -17.75 -3.80 13.66
C TYR A 112 -16.39 -4.35 14.14
N ASP A 113 -16.09 -5.61 13.85
CA ASP A 113 -14.85 -6.27 14.29
C ASP A 113 -13.61 -5.62 13.71
N ILE A 114 -13.64 -5.25 12.42
CA ILE A 114 -12.55 -4.55 11.73
C ILE A 114 -12.34 -3.17 12.36
N PHE A 115 -13.42 -2.41 12.53
CA PHE A 115 -13.36 -1.05 13.06
C PHE A 115 -12.86 -1.02 14.50
N GLN A 116 -13.32 -1.97 15.32
CA GLN A 116 -12.83 -2.13 16.70
C GLN A 116 -11.33 -2.44 16.73
N TYR A 117 -10.88 -3.39 15.89
CA TYR A 117 -9.47 -3.75 15.79
C TYR A 117 -8.61 -2.54 15.42
N ASP A 118 -9.03 -1.77 14.42
CA ASP A 118 -8.31 -0.59 13.95
C ASP A 118 -8.17 0.48 15.01
N LEU A 119 -9.29 0.84 15.65
CA LEU A 119 -9.28 1.88 16.68
C LEU A 119 -8.44 1.48 17.88
N GLN A 120 -8.55 0.22 18.33
CA GLN A 120 -7.74 -0.31 19.43
C GLN A 120 -6.25 -0.33 19.08
N THR A 121 -5.88 -0.78 17.87
CA THR A 121 -4.50 -0.81 17.41
C THR A 121 -3.92 0.60 17.31
N LYS A 122 -4.67 1.56 16.76
CA LYS A 122 -4.26 2.98 16.68
C LYS A 122 -4.06 3.60 18.06
N LEU A 123 -4.97 3.34 19.01
CA LEU A 123 -4.85 3.79 20.40
C LEU A 123 -3.64 3.17 21.11
N GLU A 124 -3.33 1.90 20.83
CA GLU A 124 -2.13 1.22 21.36
C GLU A 124 -0.87 1.88 20.82
N GLY A 125 -0.79 2.15 19.50
CA GLY A 125 0.35 2.81 18.86
C GLY A 125 0.64 4.21 19.41
N LEU A 126 -0.41 4.98 19.77
CA LEU A 126 -0.25 6.32 20.36
C LEU A 126 0.37 6.32 21.78
N LYS A 127 0.53 5.16 22.42
CA LYS A 127 1.22 5.02 23.70
C LYS A 127 2.74 4.86 23.55
N LEU A 128 3.20 4.57 22.33
CA LEU A 128 4.61 4.28 22.04
C LEU A 128 5.38 5.53 21.67
N ASN A 129 6.69 5.50 21.87
CA ASN A 129 7.59 6.61 21.59
C ASN A 129 8.04 6.70 20.12
N THR A 130 7.28 6.15 19.18
CA THR A 130 7.58 6.15 17.74
C THR A 130 7.66 7.56 17.16
N TRP A 131 6.93 8.53 17.73
CA TRP A 131 6.95 9.94 17.35
C TRP A 131 8.32 10.63 17.53
N MET A 132 9.23 10.02 18.32
CA MET A 132 10.62 10.51 18.48
C MET A 132 11.50 10.21 17.26
N MET A 133 11.01 9.41 16.32
CA MET A 133 11.65 9.09 15.04
C MET A 133 10.65 9.42 13.90
N PRO A 134 10.37 10.71 13.64
CA PRO A 134 9.21 11.15 12.84
C PRO A 134 9.27 10.77 11.36
N PHE A 135 10.45 10.51 10.80
CA PHE A 135 10.61 10.02 9.43
C PHE A 135 11.93 9.26 9.27
N GLN A 136 12.03 8.50 8.21
CA GLN A 136 13.23 7.77 7.82
C GLN A 136 13.33 7.68 6.28
N GLN A 137 14.36 7.03 5.73
CA GLN A 137 14.69 7.06 4.30
C GLN A 137 13.62 6.50 3.35
N PHE A 138 12.65 5.72 3.82
CA PHE A 138 11.60 5.13 2.99
C PHE A 138 10.24 5.83 3.17
N TRP A 139 9.97 6.36 4.37
CA TRP A 139 8.70 6.99 4.73
C TRP A 139 8.87 8.26 5.52
N GLY A 140 7.98 9.18 5.26
CA GLY A 140 7.82 10.41 6.00
C GLY A 140 7.49 11.58 5.11
N LEU A 141 7.01 12.63 5.73
CA LEU A 141 6.49 13.79 5.02
C LEU A 141 7.49 14.41 4.01
N PRO A 142 8.82 14.48 4.27
CA PRO A 142 9.74 15.02 3.27
C PRO A 142 9.71 14.28 1.92
N ILE A 143 9.55 12.94 1.95
CA ILE A 143 9.46 12.11 0.74
C ILE A 143 8.07 12.26 0.11
N THR A 144 7.01 12.12 0.91
CA THR A 144 5.63 12.25 0.46
C THR A 144 5.37 13.60 -0.19
N LEU A 145 5.89 14.70 0.40
CA LEU A 145 5.75 16.04 -0.16
C LEU A 145 6.40 16.14 -1.54
N GLY A 146 7.59 15.53 -1.72
CA GLY A 146 8.25 15.45 -3.02
C GLY A 146 7.39 14.74 -4.07
N GLN A 147 6.80 13.59 -3.72
CA GLN A 147 5.91 12.84 -4.60
C GLN A 147 4.66 13.65 -5.01
N PHE A 148 4.01 14.29 -4.04
CA PHE A 148 2.82 15.12 -4.30
C PHE A 148 3.16 16.35 -5.13
N GLY A 149 4.29 17.01 -4.85
CA GLY A 149 4.69 18.26 -5.49
C GLY A 149 5.40 18.13 -6.83
N SER A 150 5.74 16.89 -7.26
CA SER A 150 6.43 16.65 -8.54
C SER A 150 5.58 16.94 -9.78
N GLY A 151 4.25 16.90 -9.63
CA GLY A 151 3.30 16.94 -10.74
C GLY A 151 3.08 15.60 -11.45
N GLU A 152 3.69 14.52 -10.93
CA GLU A 152 3.52 13.14 -11.44
C GLU A 152 2.68 12.27 -10.50
N GLY A 153 2.36 12.77 -9.31
CA GLY A 153 1.63 12.05 -8.28
C GLY A 153 0.13 12.30 -8.30
N VAL A 154 -0.51 12.01 -7.14
CA VAL A 154 -1.97 12.07 -6.98
C VAL A 154 -2.50 13.49 -6.73
N GLN A 155 -1.63 14.45 -6.37
CA GLN A 155 -2.02 15.86 -6.22
C GLN A 155 -2.48 16.41 -7.57
N PRO A 156 -3.70 16.94 -7.71
CA PRO A 156 -4.14 17.51 -8.97
C PRO A 156 -3.43 18.85 -9.28
N PHE A 157 -3.17 19.08 -10.58
CA PHE A 157 -2.61 20.31 -11.13
C PHE A 157 -3.32 20.63 -12.47
N LYS A 158 -4.65 20.75 -12.43
CA LYS A 158 -5.49 20.98 -13.60
C LYS A 158 -6.02 22.42 -13.69
N THR A 159 -6.26 23.06 -12.56
CA THR A 159 -6.83 24.40 -12.46
C THR A 159 -5.91 25.32 -11.65
N ALA A 160 -6.00 26.64 -11.82
CA ALA A 160 -5.22 27.58 -11.01
C ALA A 160 -5.41 27.34 -9.50
N LYS A 161 -6.61 26.95 -9.07
CA LYS A 161 -6.91 26.60 -7.67
C LYS A 161 -6.10 25.37 -7.20
N ASP A 162 -5.86 24.38 -8.03
CA ASP A 162 -5.06 23.20 -7.64
C ASP A 162 -3.62 23.59 -7.32
N TYR A 163 -3.05 24.50 -8.12
CA TYR A 163 -1.71 25.06 -7.87
C TYR A 163 -1.67 25.90 -6.58
N ASP A 164 -2.69 26.71 -6.33
CA ASP A 164 -2.80 27.50 -5.09
C ASP A 164 -2.98 26.57 -3.88
N ASN A 165 -3.77 25.50 -3.99
CA ASN A 165 -3.94 24.50 -2.94
C ASN A 165 -2.60 23.85 -2.57
N TRP A 166 -1.77 23.50 -3.55
CA TRP A 166 -0.44 22.97 -3.30
C TRP A 166 0.45 23.93 -2.51
N LEU A 167 0.43 25.22 -2.88
CA LEU A 167 1.16 26.26 -2.14
C LEU A 167 0.72 26.33 -0.68
N GLY A 168 -0.57 26.13 -0.40
CA GLY A 168 -1.09 26.03 0.98
C GLY A 168 -0.41 24.91 1.78
N ARG A 169 -0.19 23.73 1.16
CA ARG A 169 0.54 22.62 1.78
C ARG A 169 2.01 22.93 2.03
N VAL A 170 2.67 23.64 1.11
CA VAL A 170 4.08 24.06 1.27
C VAL A 170 4.27 24.87 2.55
N HIS A 171 3.38 25.81 2.85
CA HIS A 171 3.46 26.61 4.08
C HIS A 171 3.40 25.75 5.36
N GLY A 172 2.59 24.66 5.35
CA GLY A 172 2.50 23.72 6.46
C GLY A 172 3.78 22.91 6.70
N PHE A 173 4.54 22.66 5.63
CA PHE A 173 5.74 21.80 5.70
C PHE A 173 6.86 22.42 6.55
N THR A 174 7.08 23.71 6.49
CA THR A 174 8.11 24.39 7.28
C THR A 174 7.86 24.22 8.79
N ALA A 175 6.62 24.42 9.23
CA ALA A 175 6.24 24.24 10.64
C ALA A 175 6.36 22.76 11.07
N TRP A 176 5.99 21.84 10.18
CA TRP A 176 6.14 20.40 10.43
C TRP A 176 7.62 20.00 10.58
N ALA A 177 8.50 20.52 9.73
CA ALA A 177 9.93 20.22 9.78
C ALA A 177 10.57 20.67 11.10
N ASP A 178 10.19 21.82 11.62
CA ASP A 178 10.63 22.31 12.93
C ASP A 178 10.17 21.39 14.06
N THR A 179 8.94 20.91 13.99
CA THR A 179 8.40 19.93 14.94
C THR A 179 9.13 18.59 14.84
N ALA A 180 9.41 18.10 13.65
CA ALA A 180 10.15 16.87 13.43
C ALA A 180 11.56 16.94 14.01
N ILE A 181 12.29 18.04 13.79
CA ILE A 181 13.61 18.29 14.42
C ILE A 181 13.48 18.30 15.96
N GLY A 182 12.44 18.95 16.48
CA GLY A 182 12.18 18.95 17.93
C GLY A 182 11.94 17.53 18.48
N ASN A 183 11.18 16.71 17.77
CA ASN A 183 10.90 15.32 18.13
C ASN A 183 12.18 14.45 18.07
N PHE A 184 12.99 14.58 17.03
CA PHE A 184 14.29 13.91 16.95
C PHE A 184 15.21 14.30 18.11
N ARG A 185 15.25 15.58 18.49
CA ARG A 185 16.04 16.04 19.66
C ARG A 185 15.55 15.43 20.97
N GLN A 186 14.23 15.24 21.12
CA GLN A 186 13.69 14.51 22.27
C GLN A 186 14.10 13.04 22.22
N GLY A 187 14.12 12.44 21.02
CA GLY A 187 14.63 11.08 20.80
C GLY A 187 16.10 10.94 21.19
N ILE A 188 16.96 11.88 20.79
CA ILE A 188 18.38 11.90 21.21
C ILE A 188 18.50 11.90 22.75
N LYS A 189 17.75 12.75 23.42
CA LYS A 189 17.75 12.82 24.90
C LYS A 189 17.26 11.54 25.55
N ALA A 190 16.29 10.87 24.96
CA ALA A 190 15.69 9.64 25.46
C ALA A 190 16.43 8.36 25.02
N GLY A 191 17.42 8.46 24.15
CA GLY A 191 18.10 7.29 23.54
C GLY A 191 17.25 6.56 22.51
N VAL A 192 16.14 7.16 22.03
CA VAL A 192 15.25 6.62 21.00
C VAL A 192 15.66 7.22 19.65
N VAL A 193 16.63 6.59 18.99
CA VAL A 193 17.25 7.10 17.76
C VAL A 193 17.30 6.06 16.66
N LEU A 194 17.32 6.53 15.40
CA LEU A 194 17.46 5.68 14.22
C LEU A 194 18.85 5.03 14.12
N PRO A 195 18.95 3.88 13.43
CA PRO A 195 20.24 3.30 13.04
C PRO A 195 21.05 4.25 12.15
N ARG A 196 22.38 4.26 12.35
CA ARG A 196 23.29 5.10 11.56
C ARG A 196 23.17 4.84 10.05
N ALA A 197 23.04 3.58 9.64
CA ALA A 197 22.91 3.21 8.23
C ALA A 197 21.75 3.94 7.54
N LEU A 198 20.60 4.08 8.23
CA LEU A 198 19.45 4.80 7.69
C LEU A 198 19.72 6.30 7.58
N VAL A 199 20.25 6.90 8.64
CA VAL A 199 20.51 8.35 8.67
C VAL A 199 21.50 8.76 7.58
N THR A 200 22.51 7.91 7.33
CA THR A 200 23.47 8.11 6.23
C THR A 200 22.79 8.20 4.86
N LYS A 201 21.68 7.51 4.66
CA LYS A 201 20.87 7.58 3.41
C LYS A 201 19.89 8.76 3.40
N MET A 202 19.42 9.20 4.56
CA MET A 202 18.50 10.34 4.67
C MET A 202 19.16 11.67 4.31
N VAL A 203 20.45 11.84 4.66
CA VAL A 203 21.17 13.11 4.40
C VAL A 203 21.18 13.45 2.90
N PRO A 204 21.68 12.60 1.99
CA PRO A 204 21.67 12.92 0.57
C PRO A 204 20.26 13.15 0.02
N GLN A 205 19.23 12.43 0.49
CA GLN A 205 17.85 12.67 0.06
C GLN A 205 17.37 14.10 0.33
N MET A 206 17.81 14.71 1.45
CA MET A 206 17.50 16.11 1.73
C MET A 206 18.36 17.05 0.86
N ARG A 207 19.65 16.73 0.70
CA ARG A 207 20.61 17.54 -0.09
C ARG A 207 20.24 17.61 -1.57
N ASP A 208 19.72 16.54 -2.15
CA ASP A 208 19.32 16.47 -3.56
C ASP A 208 18.18 17.44 -3.91
N LEU A 209 17.44 17.93 -2.89
CA LEU A 209 16.39 18.94 -3.05
C LEU A 209 16.88 20.38 -2.82
N GLU A 210 18.15 20.59 -2.52
CA GLU A 210 18.79 21.91 -2.36
C GLU A 210 19.26 22.43 -3.71
N VAL A 211 18.41 23.18 -4.40
CA VAL A 211 18.72 23.80 -5.70
C VAL A 211 18.89 25.29 -5.58
N THR A 212 19.78 25.89 -6.42
CA THR A 212 19.95 27.34 -6.53
C THR A 212 19.09 27.95 -7.63
N ASP A 213 18.79 27.17 -8.67
CA ASP A 213 17.87 27.53 -9.74
C ASP A 213 16.52 26.85 -9.50
N PRO A 214 15.44 27.60 -9.21
CA PRO A 214 14.14 27.03 -8.93
C PRO A 214 13.57 26.19 -10.09
N THR A 215 13.99 26.46 -11.33
CA THR A 215 13.53 25.71 -12.50
C THR A 215 14.10 24.29 -12.57
N LYS A 216 15.13 24.00 -11.78
CA LYS A 216 15.74 22.67 -11.63
C LYS A 216 15.13 21.86 -10.47
N SER A 217 14.29 22.49 -9.67
CA SER A 217 13.63 21.84 -8.55
C SER A 217 12.62 20.80 -9.03
N LEU A 218 12.53 19.67 -8.33
CA LEU A 218 11.44 18.69 -8.47
C LEU A 218 10.06 19.39 -8.40
N PHE A 219 9.92 20.34 -7.49
CA PHE A 219 8.68 21.08 -7.24
C PHE A 219 8.31 22.10 -8.33
N TYR A 220 9.18 22.31 -9.31
CA TYR A 220 8.87 23.11 -10.50
C TYR A 220 8.18 22.28 -11.60
N GLY A 221 8.13 20.97 -11.44
CA GLY A 221 7.50 20.04 -12.39
C GLY A 221 6.09 20.45 -12.83
N PRO A 222 5.16 20.80 -11.91
CA PRO A 222 3.83 21.29 -12.29
C PRO A 222 3.85 22.53 -13.18
N ILE A 223 4.78 23.47 -12.94
CA ILE A 223 4.90 24.69 -13.75
C ILE A 223 5.34 24.40 -15.18
N ASN A 224 6.18 23.37 -15.38
CA ASN A 224 6.57 22.94 -16.72
C ASN A 224 5.39 22.32 -17.52
N LYS A 225 4.29 21.99 -16.84
CA LYS A 225 3.10 21.31 -17.39
C LYS A 225 1.81 22.14 -17.19
N LEU A 226 1.93 23.48 -17.08
CA LEU A 226 0.76 24.34 -16.96
C LEU A 226 -0.22 24.08 -18.11
N PRO A 227 -1.54 23.90 -17.82
CA PRO A 227 -2.56 23.69 -18.84
C PRO A 227 -2.50 24.74 -19.96
N ALA A 228 -2.64 24.31 -21.21
CA ALA A 228 -2.52 25.20 -22.37
C ALA A 228 -3.59 26.29 -22.36
N ASP A 229 -4.79 25.97 -21.89
CA ASP A 229 -5.97 26.82 -21.78
C ASP A 229 -6.02 27.71 -20.52
N MET A 230 -5.05 27.58 -19.60
CA MET A 230 -4.96 28.44 -18.42
C MET A 230 -4.69 29.90 -18.84
N PRO A 231 -5.39 30.89 -18.23
CA PRO A 231 -5.18 32.32 -18.52
C PRO A 231 -3.71 32.73 -18.32
N ALA A 232 -3.20 33.58 -19.22
CA ALA A 232 -1.80 34.04 -19.18
C ALA A 232 -1.42 34.69 -17.84
N ALA A 233 -2.34 35.48 -17.27
CA ALA A 233 -2.14 36.14 -15.96
C ALA A 233 -1.98 35.11 -14.83
N ASP A 234 -2.73 33.99 -14.86
CA ASP A 234 -2.57 32.92 -13.87
C ASP A 234 -1.26 32.19 -14.08
N LYS A 235 -0.86 31.90 -15.32
CA LYS A 235 0.45 31.29 -15.62
C LYS A 235 1.61 32.10 -15.08
N GLU A 236 1.59 33.42 -15.30
CA GLU A 236 2.63 34.32 -14.80
C GLU A 236 2.65 34.36 -13.27
N ARG A 237 1.49 34.57 -12.65
CA ARG A 237 1.32 34.62 -11.18
C ARG A 237 1.80 33.30 -10.52
N LEU A 238 1.34 32.17 -11.02
CA LEU A 238 1.70 30.85 -10.47
C LEU A 238 3.19 30.55 -10.66
N THR A 239 3.76 30.88 -11.84
CA THR A 239 5.19 30.74 -12.08
C THR A 239 6.02 31.53 -11.07
N ALA A 240 5.63 32.80 -10.79
CA ALA A 240 6.31 33.60 -9.80
C ALA A 240 6.14 33.05 -8.38
N ALA A 241 4.92 32.64 -8.00
CA ALA A 241 4.61 32.09 -6.69
C ALA A 241 5.38 30.79 -6.41
N TYR A 242 5.48 29.89 -7.39
CA TYR A 242 6.23 28.63 -7.25
C TYR A 242 7.73 28.88 -7.11
N LYS A 243 8.33 29.76 -7.92
CA LYS A 243 9.73 30.14 -7.77
C LYS A 243 10.02 30.68 -6.37
N LYS A 244 9.13 31.55 -5.87
CA LYS A 244 9.23 32.08 -4.52
C LYS A 244 9.13 30.99 -3.46
N ALA A 245 8.10 30.14 -3.49
CA ALA A 245 7.91 29.04 -2.53
C ALA A 245 9.08 28.06 -2.54
N ILE A 246 9.63 27.74 -3.72
CA ILE A 246 10.81 26.87 -3.85
C ILE A 246 12.00 27.49 -3.14
N LEU A 247 12.34 28.76 -3.45
CA LEU A 247 13.57 29.38 -2.95
C LEU A 247 13.47 29.86 -1.50
N GLU A 248 12.28 30.30 -1.05
CA GLU A 248 12.12 30.91 0.27
C GLU A 248 11.58 29.94 1.33
N GLU A 249 10.93 28.83 0.93
CA GLU A 249 10.31 27.87 1.85
C GLU A 249 10.85 26.46 1.69
N LEU A 250 10.73 25.84 0.51
CA LEU A 250 11.09 24.43 0.32
C LEU A 250 12.60 24.20 0.45
N VAL A 251 13.42 24.87 -0.34
CA VAL A 251 14.88 24.72 -0.30
C VAL A 251 15.45 25.01 1.08
N PRO A 252 15.11 26.12 1.76
CA PRO A 252 15.60 26.37 3.12
C PRO A 252 15.15 25.31 4.13
N THR A 253 13.93 24.74 3.96
CA THR A 253 13.41 23.70 4.86
C THR A 253 14.16 22.38 4.67
N TYR A 254 14.37 21.91 3.42
CA TYR A 254 15.17 20.72 3.14
C TYR A 254 16.60 20.89 3.58
N LYS A 255 17.20 22.06 3.34
CA LYS A 255 18.54 22.39 3.86
C LYS A 255 18.61 22.31 5.39
N LYS A 256 17.63 22.87 6.10
CA LYS A 256 17.54 22.78 7.57
C LYS A 256 17.46 21.32 8.05
N LEU A 257 16.63 20.49 7.39
CA LEU A 257 16.54 19.06 7.70
C LEU A 257 17.86 18.34 7.41
N GLY A 258 18.50 18.59 6.26
CA GLY A 258 19.79 18.02 5.90
C GLY A 258 20.90 18.42 6.88
N ASP A 259 20.99 19.70 7.21
CA ASP A 259 21.97 20.22 8.19
C ASP A 259 21.78 19.59 9.57
N PHE A 260 20.54 19.47 10.03
CA PHE A 260 20.24 18.83 11.32
C PHE A 260 20.61 17.35 11.29
N LEU A 261 20.19 16.61 10.26
CA LEU A 261 20.48 15.18 10.13
C LEU A 261 21.99 14.92 10.11
N GLU A 262 22.74 15.68 9.32
CA GLU A 262 24.18 15.50 9.13
C GLU A 262 24.99 15.92 10.36
N LYS A 263 24.72 17.12 10.91
CA LYS A 263 25.57 17.76 11.92
C LYS A 263 25.17 17.41 13.35
N GLU A 264 23.90 17.15 13.61
CA GLU A 264 23.41 16.92 14.97
C GLU A 264 22.94 15.48 15.20
N TYR A 265 22.14 14.90 14.28
CA TYR A 265 21.50 13.61 14.48
C TYR A 265 22.40 12.42 14.15
N LEU A 266 23.12 12.44 13.01
CA LEU A 266 23.99 11.36 12.56
C LEU A 266 25.08 11.01 13.60
N PRO A 267 25.75 11.98 14.26
CA PRO A 267 26.69 11.66 15.33
C PRO A 267 26.07 10.96 16.54
N LYS A 268 24.76 11.09 16.74
CA LYS A 268 23.98 10.52 17.85
C LYS A 268 23.17 9.29 17.46
N SER A 269 23.15 8.96 16.18
CA SER A 269 22.48 7.75 15.67
C SER A 269 23.16 6.49 16.22
N ARG A 270 22.37 5.41 16.39
CA ARG A 270 22.87 4.16 16.98
C ARG A 270 23.59 3.28 15.94
N PRO A 271 24.62 2.54 16.33
CA PRO A 271 25.29 1.58 15.46
C PRO A 271 24.49 0.28 15.29
N SER A 272 23.59 -0.05 16.25
CA SER A 272 22.79 -1.28 16.25
C SER A 272 21.69 -1.24 15.19
N THR A 273 21.32 -2.42 14.69
CA THR A 273 20.29 -2.60 13.63
C THR A 273 18.88 -2.57 14.19
N GLY A 274 18.60 -3.42 15.18
CA GLY A 274 17.26 -3.68 15.68
C GLY A 274 16.67 -2.58 16.55
N ILE A 275 15.34 -2.44 16.52
CA ILE A 275 14.62 -1.48 17.35
C ILE A 275 14.64 -1.85 18.83
N ALA A 276 14.83 -3.13 19.17
CA ALA A 276 14.96 -3.56 20.57
C ALA A 276 16.11 -2.89 21.32
N ALA A 277 17.08 -2.30 20.60
CA ALA A 277 18.20 -1.58 21.20
C ALA A 277 17.85 -0.20 21.78
N VAL A 278 16.65 0.32 21.52
CA VAL A 278 16.21 1.60 22.10
C VAL A 278 15.27 1.39 23.28
N PRO A 279 15.19 2.36 24.21
CA PRO A 279 14.21 2.30 25.33
C PRO A 279 12.78 2.12 24.83
N GLY A 280 12.08 1.11 25.33
CA GLY A 280 10.73 0.72 24.86
C GLY A 280 10.71 -0.02 23.50
N GLY A 281 11.88 -0.32 22.95
CA GLY A 281 12.01 -0.97 21.64
C GLY A 281 11.35 -2.35 21.54
N PRO A 282 11.48 -3.24 22.53
CA PRO A 282 10.79 -4.53 22.51
C PRO A 282 9.26 -4.40 22.44
N GLU A 283 8.66 -3.42 23.13
CA GLU A 283 7.23 -3.12 23.07
C GLU A 283 6.83 -2.57 21.70
N MET A 284 7.65 -1.66 21.15
CA MET A 284 7.45 -1.13 19.79
C MET A 284 7.47 -2.25 18.76
N TYR A 285 8.43 -3.19 18.87
CA TYR A 285 8.52 -4.28 17.90
C TYR A 285 7.32 -5.23 18.00
N ARG A 286 6.89 -5.61 19.21
CA ARG A 286 5.66 -6.41 19.38
C ARG A 286 4.44 -5.73 18.78
N TYR A 287 4.30 -4.42 18.99
CA TYR A 287 3.25 -3.62 18.35
C TYR A 287 3.33 -3.66 16.83
N TYR A 288 4.51 -3.47 16.24
CA TYR A 288 4.68 -3.53 14.79
C TYR A 288 4.36 -4.91 14.23
N VAL A 289 4.84 -5.98 14.86
CA VAL A 289 4.50 -7.35 14.47
C VAL A 289 2.98 -7.54 14.45
N LYS A 290 2.28 -7.19 15.55
CA LYS A 290 0.82 -7.29 15.65
C LYS A 290 0.12 -6.44 14.58
N SER A 291 0.53 -5.19 14.42
CA SER A 291 -0.07 -4.24 13.46
C SER A 291 0.08 -4.72 12.01
N TRP A 292 1.28 -5.18 11.62
CA TRP A 292 1.55 -5.60 10.26
C TRP A 292 1.04 -6.99 9.92
N THR A 293 1.14 -7.94 10.86
CA THR A 293 0.69 -9.32 10.62
C THR A 293 -0.78 -9.54 10.99
N THR A 294 -1.38 -8.65 11.76
CA THR A 294 -2.73 -8.77 12.31
C THR A 294 -2.99 -10.08 13.06
N THR A 295 -1.94 -10.62 13.70
CA THR A 295 -1.96 -11.86 14.49
C THR A 295 -1.37 -11.63 15.88
N ASP A 296 -1.65 -12.54 16.82
CA ASP A 296 -1.04 -12.56 18.14
C ASP A 296 0.24 -13.43 18.21
N LYS A 297 0.80 -13.83 17.04
CA LYS A 297 2.05 -14.59 16.99
C LYS A 297 3.19 -13.79 17.60
N THR A 298 3.96 -14.46 18.44
CA THR A 298 5.18 -13.88 19.01
C THR A 298 6.28 -13.77 17.93
N PRO A 299 7.23 -12.83 18.07
CA PRO A 299 8.39 -12.78 17.20
C PRO A 299 9.13 -14.12 17.11
N GLU A 300 9.26 -14.86 18.19
CA GLU A 300 9.93 -16.18 18.20
C GLU A 300 9.19 -17.21 17.34
N GLU A 301 7.87 -17.30 17.44
CA GLU A 301 7.07 -18.20 16.59
C GLU A 301 7.21 -17.86 15.11
N ILE A 302 7.29 -16.57 14.78
CA ILE A 302 7.50 -16.10 13.41
C ILE A 302 8.91 -16.47 12.92
N TYR A 303 9.94 -16.27 13.76
CA TYR A 303 11.31 -16.64 13.44
C TYR A 303 11.44 -18.13 13.14
N GLN A 304 10.87 -18.99 14.00
CA GLN A 304 10.86 -20.45 13.82
C GLN A 304 10.09 -20.85 12.55
N THR A 305 8.99 -20.18 12.27
CA THR A 305 8.24 -20.37 11.03
C THR A 305 9.11 -20.03 9.82
N GLY A 306 9.85 -18.91 9.87
CA GLY A 306 10.77 -18.49 8.83
C GLY A 306 11.86 -19.53 8.56
N GLN A 307 12.51 -20.03 9.60
CA GLN A 307 13.54 -21.08 9.46
C GLN A 307 13.01 -22.36 8.80
N LYS A 308 11.80 -22.82 9.19
CA LYS A 308 11.15 -23.98 8.60
C LYS A 308 10.84 -23.76 7.12
N GLU A 309 10.30 -22.59 6.77
CA GLU A 309 9.96 -22.26 5.38
C GLU A 309 11.22 -22.12 4.51
N VAL A 310 12.28 -21.47 4.99
CA VAL A 310 13.57 -21.40 4.29
C VAL A 310 14.11 -22.81 4.02
N ALA A 311 14.11 -23.70 5.01
CA ALA A 311 14.56 -25.08 4.83
C ALA A 311 13.70 -25.85 3.81
N ARG A 312 12.37 -25.70 3.86
CA ARG A 312 11.45 -26.35 2.93
C ARG A 312 11.70 -25.88 1.49
N ILE A 313 11.80 -24.57 1.28
CA ILE A 313 11.98 -23.98 -0.06
C ILE A 313 13.35 -24.34 -0.63
N ARG A 314 14.42 -24.32 0.19
CA ARG A 314 15.73 -24.84 -0.23
C ARG A 314 15.65 -26.27 -0.76
N GLY A 315 14.90 -27.13 -0.08
CA GLY A 315 14.67 -28.51 -0.53
C GLY A 315 13.99 -28.60 -1.89
N GLU A 316 13.05 -27.69 -2.19
CA GLU A 316 12.42 -27.60 -3.52
C GLU A 316 13.40 -27.05 -4.59
N MET A 317 14.19 -26.03 -4.25
CA MET A 317 15.23 -25.48 -5.14
C MET A 317 16.27 -26.54 -5.52
N GLU A 318 16.70 -27.39 -4.58
CA GLU A 318 17.62 -28.51 -4.85
C GLU A 318 17.00 -29.51 -5.85
N LYS A 319 15.70 -29.77 -5.76
CA LYS A 319 15.00 -30.64 -6.72
C LYS A 319 14.99 -30.03 -8.12
N VAL A 320 14.72 -28.73 -8.24
CA VAL A 320 14.75 -28.02 -9.53
C VAL A 320 16.17 -28.02 -10.10
N LYS A 321 17.19 -27.72 -9.28
CA LYS A 321 18.59 -27.78 -9.67
C LYS A 321 18.97 -29.16 -10.24
N ALA A 322 18.56 -30.23 -9.57
CA ALA A 322 18.78 -31.60 -10.04
C ALA A 322 18.02 -31.89 -11.34
N GLN A 323 16.77 -31.41 -11.47
CA GLN A 323 15.95 -31.58 -12.67
C GLN A 323 16.58 -30.96 -13.92
N VAL A 324 17.22 -29.79 -13.79
CA VAL A 324 17.92 -29.12 -14.90
C VAL A 324 19.35 -29.66 -15.12
N GLY A 325 19.80 -30.61 -14.31
CA GLY A 325 21.11 -31.28 -14.44
C GLY A 325 22.30 -30.43 -14.00
N PHE A 326 22.08 -29.33 -13.23
CA PHE A 326 23.17 -28.47 -12.78
C PHE A 326 24.02 -29.17 -11.70
N GLN A 327 25.35 -29.16 -11.91
CA GLN A 327 26.32 -29.70 -10.96
C GLN A 327 26.89 -28.59 -10.09
N GLY A 328 26.87 -28.76 -8.79
CA GLY A 328 27.33 -27.77 -7.82
C GLY A 328 26.31 -27.52 -6.71
N ASP A 329 26.62 -26.63 -5.79
CA ASP A 329 25.73 -26.22 -4.71
C ASP A 329 24.71 -25.13 -5.17
N LEU A 330 23.76 -24.76 -4.31
CA LEU A 330 22.78 -23.72 -4.62
C LEU A 330 23.40 -22.34 -4.88
N PRO A 331 24.40 -21.86 -4.13
CA PRO A 331 25.08 -20.60 -4.45
C PRO A 331 25.68 -20.57 -5.86
N ALA A 332 26.34 -21.66 -6.29
CA ALA A 332 26.85 -21.79 -7.66
C ALA A 332 25.71 -21.80 -8.68
N PHE A 333 24.60 -22.45 -8.37
CA PHE A 333 23.41 -22.44 -9.22
C PHE A 333 22.79 -21.02 -9.30
N PHE A 334 22.70 -20.29 -8.22
CA PHE A 334 22.24 -18.91 -8.22
C PHE A 334 23.12 -18.00 -9.09
N GLN A 335 24.45 -18.22 -9.05
CA GLN A 335 25.35 -17.48 -9.93
C GLN A 335 25.14 -17.86 -11.41
N HIS A 336 24.94 -19.12 -11.72
CA HIS A 336 24.57 -19.58 -13.07
C HIS A 336 23.29 -18.91 -13.57
N LEU A 337 22.22 -18.92 -12.74
CA LEU A 337 20.95 -18.29 -13.09
C LEU A 337 21.10 -16.81 -13.44
N LYS A 338 22.00 -16.08 -12.79
CA LYS A 338 22.23 -14.65 -13.05
C LYS A 338 23.02 -14.38 -14.32
N THR A 339 23.84 -15.32 -14.79
CA THR A 339 24.87 -15.07 -15.82
C THR A 339 24.70 -15.85 -17.11
N ASP A 340 23.86 -16.89 -17.14
CA ASP A 340 23.63 -17.68 -18.36
C ASP A 340 22.82 -16.87 -19.39
N PRO A 341 23.41 -16.51 -20.56
CA PRO A 341 22.71 -15.74 -21.60
C PRO A 341 21.44 -16.42 -22.13
N LYS A 342 21.32 -17.74 -22.01
CA LYS A 342 20.13 -18.50 -22.43
C LYS A 342 18.89 -18.13 -21.60
N LEU A 343 19.09 -17.62 -20.40
CA LEU A 343 18.02 -17.18 -19.50
C LEU A 343 17.62 -15.72 -19.71
N MET A 344 18.25 -15.04 -20.68
CA MET A 344 18.01 -13.64 -21.05
C MET A 344 17.67 -13.54 -22.57
N PRO A 345 16.51 -14.09 -23.00
CA PRO A 345 16.21 -14.27 -24.43
C PRO A 345 15.66 -13.00 -25.10
N TYR A 346 15.32 -11.95 -24.36
CA TYR A 346 14.61 -10.78 -24.88
C TYR A 346 15.58 -9.79 -25.54
N LYS A 347 15.07 -9.04 -26.52
CA LYS A 347 15.85 -8.03 -27.26
C LYS A 347 15.29 -6.63 -27.10
N THR A 348 13.98 -6.53 -26.89
CA THR A 348 13.25 -5.27 -26.77
C THR A 348 12.33 -5.28 -25.55
N ALA A 349 11.97 -4.11 -25.06
CA ALA A 349 10.98 -4.00 -23.99
C ALA A 349 9.64 -4.65 -24.38
N GLU A 350 9.25 -4.52 -25.66
CA GLU A 350 8.02 -5.13 -26.15
C GLU A 350 8.07 -6.67 -26.13
N ASP A 351 9.24 -7.30 -26.32
CA ASP A 351 9.38 -8.75 -26.15
C ASP A 351 9.05 -9.19 -24.71
N VAL A 352 9.53 -8.41 -23.73
CA VAL A 352 9.24 -8.67 -22.29
C VAL A 352 7.75 -8.48 -22.01
N LEU A 353 7.15 -7.39 -22.48
CA LEU A 353 5.72 -7.13 -22.29
C LEU A 353 4.86 -8.22 -22.95
N ASN A 354 5.26 -8.69 -24.15
CA ASN A 354 4.57 -9.78 -24.85
C ASN A 354 4.70 -11.11 -24.10
N ALA A 355 5.82 -11.38 -23.45
CA ALA A 355 5.97 -12.55 -22.58
C ALA A 355 4.96 -12.51 -21.41
N PHE A 356 4.78 -11.36 -20.75
CA PHE A 356 3.77 -11.20 -19.71
C PHE A 356 2.32 -11.33 -20.25
N ARG A 357 2.02 -10.78 -21.44
CA ARG A 357 0.72 -11.00 -22.10
C ARG A 357 0.49 -12.48 -22.44
N GLY A 358 1.57 -13.19 -22.78
CA GLY A 358 1.55 -14.65 -22.98
C GLY A 358 1.21 -15.41 -21.71
N ILE A 359 1.70 -14.97 -20.55
CA ILE A 359 1.33 -15.55 -19.24
C ILE A 359 -0.17 -15.33 -18.98
N GLN A 360 -0.68 -14.12 -19.20
CA GLN A 360 -2.11 -13.82 -19.08
C GLN A 360 -2.96 -14.75 -19.95
N ALA A 361 -2.57 -14.94 -21.21
CA ALA A 361 -3.29 -15.82 -22.13
C ALA A 361 -3.32 -17.27 -21.67
N LYS A 362 -2.21 -17.79 -21.07
CA LYS A 362 -2.15 -19.16 -20.52
C LYS A 362 -3.10 -19.38 -19.34
N ILE A 363 -3.20 -18.40 -18.42
CA ILE A 363 -4.02 -18.58 -17.21
C ILE A 363 -5.51 -18.36 -17.46
N THR A 364 -5.88 -17.50 -18.43
CA THR A 364 -7.27 -17.08 -18.67
C THR A 364 -8.26 -18.24 -18.76
N PRO A 365 -7.99 -19.36 -19.48
CA PRO A 365 -8.93 -20.50 -19.56
C PRO A 365 -9.12 -21.25 -18.23
N ASN A 366 -8.19 -21.08 -17.29
CA ASN A 366 -8.22 -21.78 -16.01
C ASN A 366 -8.81 -20.93 -14.87
N LEU A 367 -8.88 -19.62 -15.03
CA LEU A 367 -9.45 -18.71 -14.02
C LEU A 367 -10.88 -19.08 -13.59
N PRO A 368 -11.84 -19.41 -14.49
CA PRO A 368 -13.19 -19.78 -14.08
C PRO A 368 -13.28 -21.06 -13.23
N LYS A 369 -12.25 -21.91 -13.26
CA LYS A 369 -12.19 -23.09 -12.38
C LYS A 369 -11.85 -22.74 -10.94
N MET A 370 -11.24 -21.56 -10.74
CA MET A 370 -10.68 -21.13 -9.46
C MET A 370 -11.43 -19.92 -8.88
N PHE A 371 -12.18 -19.19 -9.69
CA PHE A 371 -12.87 -17.96 -9.32
C PHE A 371 -14.25 -17.90 -10.00
N GLY A 372 -15.30 -17.67 -9.22
CA GLY A 372 -16.65 -17.41 -9.74
C GLY A 372 -16.91 -15.93 -9.99
N ARG A 373 -16.07 -15.04 -9.41
CA ARG A 373 -16.15 -13.58 -9.57
C ARG A 373 -14.97 -13.08 -10.36
N THR A 374 -15.19 -12.09 -11.22
CA THR A 374 -14.15 -11.42 -12.01
C THR A 374 -14.29 -9.92 -11.83
N PRO A 375 -13.20 -9.16 -11.64
CA PRO A 375 -13.23 -7.71 -11.63
C PRO A 375 -13.77 -7.14 -12.94
N LYS A 376 -14.44 -6.00 -12.85
CA LYS A 376 -14.90 -5.22 -14.01
C LYS A 376 -13.89 -4.17 -14.42
N THR A 377 -13.06 -3.72 -13.48
CA THR A 377 -11.99 -2.73 -13.69
C THR A 377 -11.07 -3.21 -14.81
N PRO A 378 -10.85 -2.42 -15.86
CA PRO A 378 -9.91 -2.76 -16.92
C PRO A 378 -8.49 -2.95 -16.39
N PHE A 379 -7.69 -3.79 -17.07
CA PHE A 379 -6.33 -4.13 -16.70
C PHE A 379 -5.36 -3.92 -17.86
N GLU A 380 -4.20 -3.36 -17.58
CA GLU A 380 -3.14 -3.14 -18.56
C GLU A 380 -1.77 -3.54 -18.00
N ILE A 381 -0.87 -3.96 -18.92
CA ILE A 381 0.54 -4.23 -18.65
C ILE A 381 1.34 -3.13 -19.34
N ARG A 382 2.18 -2.41 -18.61
CA ARG A 382 2.98 -1.30 -19.15
C ARG A 382 4.44 -1.36 -18.69
N GLU A 383 5.32 -0.85 -19.52
CA GLU A 383 6.68 -0.51 -19.11
C GLU A 383 6.63 0.64 -18.09
N THR A 384 7.49 0.57 -17.06
CA THR A 384 7.68 1.68 -16.12
C THR A 384 8.24 2.90 -16.86
N GLU A 385 7.81 4.09 -16.48
CA GLU A 385 8.24 5.32 -17.14
C GLU A 385 9.76 5.51 -17.02
N LYS A 386 10.41 5.91 -18.09
CA LYS A 386 11.88 5.98 -18.20
C LYS A 386 12.57 6.79 -17.11
N PHE A 387 11.92 7.84 -16.61
CA PHE A 387 12.51 8.70 -15.58
C PHE A 387 12.67 8.03 -14.20
N ARG A 388 11.88 6.98 -13.91
CA ARG A 388 11.92 6.25 -12.63
C ARG A 388 12.33 4.78 -12.78
N GLU A 389 12.44 4.28 -13.99
CA GLU A 389 12.64 2.87 -14.32
C GLU A 389 13.86 2.26 -13.61
N ALA A 390 14.98 3.00 -13.55
CA ALA A 390 16.21 2.51 -12.94
C ALA A 390 16.11 2.28 -11.41
N SER A 391 15.14 2.89 -10.75
CA SER A 391 14.96 2.80 -9.29
C SER A 391 13.63 2.14 -8.87
N ALA A 392 12.74 1.88 -9.82
CA ALA A 392 11.44 1.27 -9.55
C ALA A 392 11.56 -0.26 -9.42
N SER A 393 10.69 -0.84 -8.60
CA SER A 393 10.33 -2.26 -8.66
C SER A 393 9.13 -2.43 -9.57
N ALA A 394 8.88 -3.66 -10.04
CA ALA A 394 7.60 -3.99 -10.63
C ALA A 394 6.49 -3.79 -9.60
N GLU A 395 5.35 -3.22 -10.03
CA GLU A 395 4.29 -2.80 -9.14
C GLU A 395 2.92 -2.79 -9.82
N TYR A 396 1.87 -3.00 -9.04
CA TYR A 396 0.50 -2.78 -9.48
C TYR A 396 -0.02 -1.42 -9.00
N ASN A 397 -0.47 -0.60 -9.92
CA ASN A 397 -1.20 0.63 -9.64
C ASN A 397 -2.69 0.44 -9.87
N GLN A 398 -3.48 0.64 -8.80
CA GLN A 398 -4.91 0.39 -8.82
C GLN A 398 -5.67 1.29 -9.80
N GLY A 399 -6.72 0.74 -10.41
CA GLY A 399 -7.67 1.48 -11.23
C GLY A 399 -8.52 2.44 -10.40
N SER A 400 -9.35 3.24 -11.09
CA SER A 400 -10.37 4.04 -10.41
C SER A 400 -11.61 3.18 -10.12
N PRO A 401 -12.31 3.43 -8.99
CA PRO A 401 -13.52 2.68 -8.62
C PRO A 401 -14.67 2.79 -9.62
N ASP A 402 -14.68 3.84 -10.44
CA ASP A 402 -15.66 4.07 -11.51
C ASP A 402 -15.27 3.42 -12.85
N GLY A 403 -14.09 2.75 -12.91
CA GLY A 403 -13.58 2.09 -14.11
C GLY A 403 -13.05 3.03 -15.19
N SER A 404 -13.00 4.36 -14.95
CA SER A 404 -12.52 5.34 -15.93
C SER A 404 -10.99 5.29 -16.14
N ARG A 405 -10.25 4.73 -15.17
CA ARG A 405 -8.81 4.47 -15.26
C ARG A 405 -8.55 2.98 -15.01
N PRO A 406 -7.79 2.29 -15.88
CA PRO A 406 -7.45 0.88 -15.68
C PRO A 406 -6.52 0.68 -14.47
N GLY A 407 -6.54 -0.52 -13.93
CA GLY A 407 -5.44 -1.02 -13.11
C GLY A 407 -4.24 -1.33 -13.99
N ILE A 408 -3.04 -0.96 -13.56
CA ILE A 408 -1.85 -1.06 -14.39
C ILE A 408 -0.77 -1.84 -13.64
N PHE A 409 -0.28 -2.90 -14.27
CA PHE A 409 0.94 -3.58 -13.86
C PHE A 409 2.13 -2.95 -14.57
N TYR A 410 2.98 -2.26 -13.82
CA TYR A 410 4.20 -1.62 -14.30
C TYR A 410 5.40 -2.53 -14.15
N ILE A 411 6.23 -2.61 -15.18
CA ILE A 411 7.42 -3.46 -15.23
C ILE A 411 8.62 -2.59 -15.62
N PRO A 412 9.64 -2.44 -14.74
CA PRO A 412 10.86 -1.76 -15.11
C PRO A 412 11.69 -2.64 -16.05
N ILE A 413 12.02 -2.11 -17.25
CA ILE A 413 12.79 -2.82 -18.29
C ILE A 413 13.98 -1.96 -18.70
N VAL A 414 14.90 -1.73 -17.77
CA VAL A 414 16.10 -0.89 -18.01
C VAL A 414 16.94 -1.39 -19.19
N ASP A 415 17.07 -2.71 -19.32
CA ASP A 415 17.77 -3.37 -20.41
C ASP A 415 17.10 -4.72 -20.70
N ALA A 416 16.33 -4.79 -21.77
CA ALA A 416 15.61 -6.01 -22.15
C ALA A 416 16.56 -7.19 -22.38
N ALA A 417 17.77 -6.95 -22.91
CA ALA A 417 18.76 -8.00 -23.16
C ALA A 417 19.34 -8.63 -21.88
N LYS A 418 19.08 -8.01 -20.72
CA LYS A 418 19.43 -8.51 -19.39
C LYS A 418 18.22 -8.97 -18.59
N PHE A 419 17.02 -8.89 -19.14
CA PHE A 419 15.81 -9.31 -18.46
C PHE A 419 15.78 -10.84 -18.39
N ASN A 420 15.85 -11.36 -17.15
CA ASN A 420 16.07 -12.78 -16.90
C ASN A 420 14.74 -13.51 -16.67
N VAL A 421 14.53 -14.64 -17.37
CA VAL A 421 13.31 -15.47 -17.24
C VAL A 421 13.15 -16.07 -15.83
N THR A 422 14.25 -16.24 -15.08
CA THR A 422 14.23 -16.73 -13.70
C THR A 422 13.98 -15.64 -12.66
N SER A 423 13.68 -14.41 -13.10
CA SER A 423 13.27 -13.32 -12.21
C SER A 423 11.83 -13.44 -11.71
N GLY A 424 11.26 -14.64 -11.77
CA GLY A 424 9.91 -14.89 -11.27
C GLY A 424 8.80 -14.32 -12.16
N MET A 425 8.96 -14.28 -13.50
CA MET A 425 7.96 -13.65 -14.39
C MET A 425 6.55 -14.19 -14.19
N GLU A 426 6.40 -15.51 -14.12
CA GLU A 426 5.07 -16.13 -13.92
C GLU A 426 4.53 -15.87 -12.52
N SER A 427 5.36 -15.95 -11.46
CA SER A 427 4.95 -15.63 -10.08
C SER A 427 4.66 -14.14 -9.90
N LEU A 428 5.48 -13.25 -10.46
CA LEU A 428 5.29 -11.81 -10.42
C LEU A 428 3.96 -11.41 -11.08
N PHE A 429 3.64 -12.01 -12.23
CA PHE A 429 2.34 -11.77 -12.87
C PHE A 429 1.17 -12.20 -11.99
N LEU A 430 1.29 -13.36 -11.34
CA LEU A 430 0.25 -13.83 -10.41
C LEU A 430 0.13 -12.92 -9.19
N HIS A 431 1.22 -12.33 -8.72
CA HIS A 431 1.27 -11.41 -7.58
C HIS A 431 0.63 -10.06 -7.89
N GLU A 432 1.17 -9.37 -8.90
CA GLU A 432 0.80 -7.98 -9.20
C GLU A 432 -0.50 -7.89 -9.99
N ALA A 433 -0.72 -8.86 -10.90
CA ALA A 433 -1.81 -8.82 -11.85
C ALA A 433 -2.98 -9.74 -11.45
N ILE A 434 -3.14 -10.84 -12.17
CA ILE A 434 -4.27 -11.75 -12.14
C ILE A 434 -3.81 -13.15 -11.70
N PRO A 435 -4.35 -13.68 -10.60
CA PRO A 435 -5.43 -13.18 -9.73
C PRO A 435 -4.97 -12.42 -8.47
N GLY A 436 -3.79 -11.80 -8.49
CA GLY A 436 -3.17 -11.11 -7.35
C GLY A 436 -3.79 -9.76 -7.02
N HIS A 437 -2.93 -8.72 -6.92
CA HIS A 437 -3.33 -7.38 -6.47
C HIS A 437 -4.45 -6.76 -7.32
N HIS A 438 -4.35 -6.81 -8.65
CA HIS A 438 -5.41 -6.27 -9.51
C HIS A 438 -6.75 -6.91 -9.18
N TYR A 439 -6.79 -8.23 -9.06
CA TYR A 439 -8.03 -8.96 -8.84
C TYR A 439 -8.65 -8.63 -7.50
N GLN A 440 -7.87 -8.69 -6.43
CA GLN A 440 -8.32 -8.48 -5.05
C GLN A 440 -8.75 -7.03 -4.81
N ILE A 441 -7.92 -6.05 -5.23
CA ILE A 441 -8.18 -4.62 -4.98
C ILE A 441 -9.39 -4.16 -5.80
N SER A 442 -9.50 -4.58 -7.06
CA SER A 442 -10.65 -4.22 -7.90
C SER A 442 -11.96 -4.76 -7.36
N LEU A 443 -12.01 -6.05 -6.97
CA LEU A 443 -13.22 -6.64 -6.37
C LEU A 443 -13.65 -5.91 -5.09
N GLN A 444 -12.68 -5.50 -4.25
CA GLN A 444 -12.96 -4.74 -3.03
C GLN A 444 -13.52 -3.34 -3.34
N GLN A 445 -12.90 -2.61 -4.28
CA GLN A 445 -13.32 -1.27 -4.64
C GLN A 445 -14.67 -1.23 -5.39
N GLU A 446 -14.98 -2.27 -6.16
CA GLU A 446 -16.24 -2.43 -6.86
C GLU A 446 -17.41 -2.78 -5.93
N ASN A 447 -17.13 -3.29 -4.73
CA ASN A 447 -18.17 -3.67 -3.77
C ASN A 447 -18.71 -2.45 -3.02
N THR A 448 -19.74 -1.82 -3.58
CA THR A 448 -20.42 -0.65 -3.00
C THR A 448 -21.23 -0.93 -1.74
N GLN A 449 -21.41 -2.21 -1.35
CA GLN A 449 -22.05 -2.59 -0.09
C GLN A 449 -21.12 -2.45 1.12
N LEU A 450 -19.80 -2.29 0.86
CA LEU A 450 -18.83 -2.03 1.91
C LEU A 450 -18.85 -0.55 2.31
N PRO A 451 -18.82 -0.22 3.60
CA PRO A 451 -18.59 1.15 4.04
C PRO A 451 -17.20 1.62 3.56
N LYS A 452 -17.05 2.92 3.31
CA LYS A 452 -15.83 3.49 2.70
C LYS A 452 -14.56 3.10 3.44
N PHE A 453 -14.57 3.07 4.77
CA PHE A 453 -13.39 2.70 5.56
C PHE A 453 -12.92 1.25 5.28
N ARG A 454 -13.80 0.33 4.86
CA ARG A 454 -13.45 -1.02 4.40
C ARG A 454 -13.12 -1.05 2.91
N ARG A 455 -13.88 -0.32 2.11
CA ARG A 455 -13.74 -0.30 0.65
C ARG A 455 -12.34 0.18 0.21
N PHE A 456 -11.73 1.08 0.99
CA PHE A 456 -10.40 1.63 0.76
C PHE A 456 -9.37 1.20 1.82
N ALA A 457 -9.68 0.19 2.64
CA ALA A 457 -8.76 -0.34 3.63
C ALA A 457 -7.61 -1.12 2.98
N TRP A 458 -6.49 -1.14 3.69
CA TRP A 458 -5.38 -2.01 3.38
C TRP A 458 -4.87 -2.70 4.66
N TYR A 459 -4.82 -4.03 4.64
CA TYR A 459 -4.20 -4.86 5.67
C TYR A 459 -3.10 -5.69 4.99
N GLY A 460 -1.83 -5.31 5.21
CA GLY A 460 -0.70 -5.93 4.53
C GLY A 460 -0.71 -7.45 4.62
N ALA A 461 -1.03 -8.01 5.79
CA ALA A 461 -1.08 -9.47 5.97
C ALA A 461 -2.11 -10.15 5.05
N MET A 462 -3.28 -9.55 4.82
CA MET A 462 -4.26 -10.13 3.91
C MET A 462 -3.98 -9.77 2.45
N GLY A 463 -3.63 -8.51 2.14
CA GLY A 463 -3.40 -8.08 0.75
C GLY A 463 -2.15 -8.70 0.14
N GLU A 464 -1.00 -8.54 0.81
CA GLU A 464 0.27 -9.16 0.38
C GLU A 464 0.25 -10.68 0.55
N GLY A 465 -0.43 -11.15 1.61
CA GLY A 465 -0.62 -12.58 1.84
C GLY A 465 -1.44 -13.24 0.75
N TRP A 466 -2.48 -12.55 0.23
CA TRP A 466 -3.24 -13.00 -0.93
C TRP A 466 -2.36 -13.06 -2.18
N ALA A 467 -1.66 -11.98 -2.50
CA ALA A 467 -0.79 -11.91 -3.67
C ALA A 467 0.29 -13.02 -3.63
N LEU A 468 0.96 -13.23 -2.48
CA LEU A 468 1.91 -14.33 -2.33
C LEU A 468 1.23 -15.72 -2.36
N TYR A 469 0.00 -15.84 -1.88
CA TYR A 469 -0.76 -17.08 -2.01
C TYR A 469 -1.06 -17.39 -3.47
N THR A 470 -1.41 -16.40 -4.29
CA THR A 470 -1.72 -16.62 -5.72
C THR A 470 -0.52 -17.11 -6.51
N GLU A 471 0.71 -16.72 -6.15
CA GLU A 471 1.93 -17.31 -6.73
C GLU A 471 1.95 -18.84 -6.59
N SER A 472 1.44 -19.38 -5.47
CA SER A 472 1.37 -20.82 -5.27
C SER A 472 0.33 -21.55 -6.14
N LEU A 473 -0.57 -20.81 -6.79
CA LEU A 473 -1.60 -21.37 -7.68
C LEU A 473 -1.10 -21.60 -9.12
N GLY A 474 0.17 -21.26 -9.39
CA GLY A 474 0.70 -21.28 -10.76
C GLY A 474 0.50 -22.62 -11.47
N LYS A 475 0.76 -23.75 -10.81
CA LYS A 475 0.56 -25.09 -11.41
C LYS A 475 -0.92 -25.36 -11.73
N GLU A 476 -1.83 -24.99 -10.84
CA GLU A 476 -3.29 -25.13 -11.06
C GLU A 476 -3.79 -24.22 -12.19
N LEU A 477 -3.09 -23.09 -12.42
CA LEU A 477 -3.38 -22.16 -13.51
C LEU A 477 -2.67 -22.49 -14.84
N GLY A 478 -1.84 -23.56 -14.87
CA GLY A 478 -1.14 -24.01 -16.08
C GLY A 478 0.23 -23.36 -16.30
N LEU A 479 0.79 -22.76 -15.25
CA LEU A 479 2.14 -22.17 -15.21
C LEU A 479 3.16 -23.13 -14.58
N TYR A 480 4.42 -22.67 -14.47
CA TYR A 480 5.54 -23.43 -13.88
C TYR A 480 5.83 -24.75 -14.57
N THR A 481 5.54 -24.85 -15.87
CA THR A 481 5.88 -26.00 -16.70
C THR A 481 7.37 -26.02 -17.06
N ASP A 482 8.00 -24.85 -17.12
CA ASP A 482 9.44 -24.69 -17.23
C ASP A 482 10.08 -24.68 -15.84
N PRO A 483 11.08 -25.56 -15.56
CA PRO A 483 11.78 -25.58 -14.29
C PRO A 483 12.42 -24.25 -13.90
N TYR A 484 12.87 -23.46 -14.87
CA TYR A 484 13.46 -22.14 -14.61
C TYR A 484 12.41 -21.11 -14.17
N GLN A 485 11.20 -21.14 -14.73
CA GLN A 485 10.08 -20.32 -14.24
C GLN A 485 9.66 -20.74 -12.82
N TYR A 486 9.63 -22.06 -12.56
CA TYR A 486 9.35 -22.56 -11.21
C TYR A 486 10.46 -22.18 -10.22
N MET A 487 11.73 -22.17 -10.65
CA MET A 487 12.83 -21.69 -9.82
C MET A 487 12.69 -20.21 -9.48
N GLY A 488 12.22 -19.39 -10.42
CA GLY A 488 11.89 -17.99 -10.17
C GLY A 488 10.83 -17.83 -9.07
N ALA A 489 9.74 -18.59 -9.17
CA ALA A 489 8.68 -18.60 -8.15
C ALA A 489 9.18 -19.06 -6.76
N LEU A 490 10.08 -20.05 -6.73
CA LEU A 490 10.72 -20.46 -5.47
C LEU A 490 11.64 -19.38 -4.93
N GLY A 491 12.30 -18.59 -5.79
CA GLY A 491 13.09 -17.41 -5.41
C GLY A 491 12.22 -16.35 -4.75
N ASP A 492 11.08 -16.04 -5.33
CA ASP A 492 10.11 -15.09 -4.76
C ASP A 492 9.56 -15.58 -3.42
N GLU A 493 9.21 -16.85 -3.31
CA GLU A 493 8.75 -17.44 -2.04
C GLU A 493 9.87 -17.45 -0.99
N MET A 494 11.13 -17.75 -1.38
CA MET A 494 12.31 -17.72 -0.50
C MET A 494 12.54 -16.33 0.05
N HIS A 495 12.50 -15.31 -0.79
CA HIS A 495 12.65 -13.91 -0.38
C HIS A 495 11.68 -13.56 0.76
N ARG A 496 10.40 -13.96 0.66
CA ARG A 496 9.39 -13.71 1.69
C ARG A 496 9.57 -14.62 2.93
N ALA A 497 10.22 -15.78 2.80
CA ALA A 497 10.57 -16.64 3.95
C ALA A 497 11.79 -16.11 4.71
N VAL A 498 12.83 -15.66 4.00
CA VAL A 498 14.03 -15.02 4.57
C VAL A 498 13.67 -13.80 5.41
N ARG A 499 12.69 -12.99 4.97
CA ARG A 499 12.18 -11.84 5.72
C ARG A 499 11.76 -12.19 7.14
N LEU A 500 11.10 -13.35 7.35
CA LEU A 500 10.67 -13.79 8.70
C LEU A 500 11.87 -14.05 9.63
N VAL A 501 13.00 -14.46 9.07
CA VAL A 501 14.22 -14.74 9.82
C VAL A 501 15.00 -13.45 10.11
N VAL A 502 15.28 -12.64 9.09
CA VAL A 502 16.17 -11.50 9.23
C VAL A 502 15.51 -10.32 9.95
N ASP A 503 14.22 -10.04 9.71
CA ASP A 503 13.50 -8.97 10.40
C ASP A 503 13.45 -9.27 11.91
N VAL A 504 12.96 -10.45 12.31
CA VAL A 504 12.95 -10.85 13.72
C VAL A 504 14.37 -10.95 14.29
N GLY A 505 15.31 -11.49 13.52
CA GLY A 505 16.71 -11.64 13.92
C GLY A 505 17.35 -10.30 14.29
N MET A 506 17.17 -9.29 13.45
CA MET A 506 17.68 -7.95 13.71
C MET A 506 16.98 -7.29 14.91
N HIS A 507 15.65 -7.39 14.98
CA HIS A 507 14.88 -6.63 15.95
C HIS A 507 14.78 -7.28 17.33
N THR A 508 15.12 -8.58 17.48
CA THR A 508 15.02 -9.29 18.79
C THR A 508 16.25 -10.10 19.18
N LYS A 509 17.14 -10.44 18.22
CA LYS A 509 18.26 -11.37 18.44
C LYS A 509 19.62 -10.73 18.19
N ASN A 510 19.68 -9.40 18.06
CA ASN A 510 20.91 -8.62 17.80
C ASN A 510 21.64 -9.01 16.51
N MET A 511 20.96 -9.59 15.53
CA MET A 511 21.55 -9.86 14.22
C MET A 511 22.02 -8.53 13.61
N THR A 512 23.26 -8.48 13.19
CA THR A 512 23.83 -7.29 12.56
C THR A 512 23.30 -7.15 11.13
N ARG A 513 23.45 -5.95 10.57
CA ARG A 513 23.11 -5.65 9.19
C ARG A 513 23.87 -6.58 8.22
N GLU A 514 25.16 -6.76 8.46
CA GLU A 514 26.06 -7.58 7.65
C GLU A 514 25.71 -9.07 7.73
N GLU A 515 25.35 -9.58 8.92
CA GLU A 515 24.87 -10.94 9.10
C GLU A 515 23.54 -11.17 8.36
N ALA A 516 22.61 -10.21 8.41
CA ALA A 516 21.34 -10.28 7.70
C ALA A 516 21.54 -10.26 6.16
N ILE A 517 22.41 -9.38 5.65
CA ILE A 517 22.79 -9.34 4.22
C ILE A 517 23.40 -10.69 3.80
N LYS A 518 24.34 -11.21 4.57
CA LYS A 518 24.98 -12.52 4.31
C LYS A 518 23.95 -13.65 4.31
N TYR A 519 23.01 -13.63 5.25
CA TYR A 519 21.95 -14.64 5.31
C TYR A 519 21.08 -14.61 4.05
N MET A 520 20.72 -13.41 3.59
CA MET A 520 19.93 -13.21 2.35
C MET A 520 20.72 -13.74 1.13
N LEU A 521 21.96 -13.31 0.93
CA LEU A 521 22.83 -13.74 -0.17
C LEU A 521 23.07 -15.25 -0.22
N SER A 522 23.07 -15.94 0.93
CA SER A 522 23.26 -17.39 0.99
C SER A 522 22.01 -18.20 0.68
N ASN A 523 20.84 -17.57 0.61
CA ASN A 523 19.56 -18.24 0.36
C ASN A 523 18.86 -17.78 -0.93
N GLU A 524 19.29 -16.68 -1.54
CA GLU A 524 18.62 -16.04 -2.67
C GLU A 524 19.59 -15.68 -3.80
N ALA A 525 19.06 -15.68 -5.03
CA ALA A 525 19.78 -15.18 -6.20
C ALA A 525 19.69 -13.65 -6.31
N ILE A 526 19.96 -12.92 -5.23
CA ILE A 526 19.91 -11.45 -5.16
C ILE A 526 21.31 -10.82 -5.29
N SER A 527 21.41 -9.56 -5.73
CA SER A 527 22.66 -8.80 -5.70
C SER A 527 22.97 -8.28 -4.28
N GLU A 528 24.22 -7.92 -4.03
CA GLU A 528 24.62 -7.36 -2.73
C GLU A 528 23.95 -6.00 -2.48
N GLU A 529 23.80 -5.17 -3.53
CA GLU A 529 23.07 -3.90 -3.48
C GLU A 529 21.59 -4.13 -3.15
N GLY A 530 20.95 -5.11 -3.81
CA GLY A 530 19.55 -5.47 -3.55
C GLY A 530 19.36 -5.99 -2.12
N ALA A 531 20.20 -6.91 -1.66
CA ALA A 531 20.16 -7.41 -0.29
C ALA A 531 20.37 -6.29 0.74
N THR A 532 21.30 -5.37 0.46
CA THR A 532 21.55 -4.20 1.31
C THR A 532 20.34 -3.29 1.40
N ALA A 533 19.71 -2.97 0.27
CA ALA A 533 18.52 -2.13 0.23
C ALA A 533 17.35 -2.76 1.00
N GLU A 534 17.13 -4.06 0.84
CA GLU A 534 16.07 -4.78 1.55
C GLU A 534 16.33 -4.86 3.06
N ILE A 535 17.54 -5.17 3.49
CA ILE A 535 17.88 -5.20 4.93
C ILE A 535 17.73 -3.82 5.57
N GLU A 536 18.18 -2.75 4.89
CA GLU A 536 17.99 -1.38 5.38
C GLU A 536 16.50 -0.97 5.41
N ARG A 537 15.68 -1.48 4.48
CA ARG A 537 14.22 -1.32 4.53
C ARG A 537 13.62 -1.98 5.78
N TYR A 538 14.04 -3.19 6.14
CA TYR A 538 13.52 -3.87 7.33
C TYR A 538 13.97 -3.17 8.63
N MET A 539 15.19 -2.61 8.65
CA MET A 539 15.64 -1.76 9.76
C MET A 539 14.77 -0.50 9.91
N ALA A 540 14.31 0.08 8.79
CA ALA A 540 13.51 1.31 8.77
C ALA A 540 12.05 1.07 9.12
N ILE A 541 11.49 -0.09 8.73
CA ILE A 541 10.06 -0.42 8.84
C ILE A 541 9.92 -1.79 9.54
N PRO A 542 10.19 -1.85 10.86
CA PRO A 542 10.18 -3.10 11.60
C PRO A 542 8.85 -3.84 11.46
N GLY A 543 8.91 -5.14 11.17
CA GLY A 543 7.74 -6.02 11.11
C GLY A 543 6.94 -5.97 9.81
N GLN A 544 7.10 -4.94 8.95
CA GLN A 544 6.34 -4.84 7.70
C GLN A 544 6.59 -6.05 6.78
N ALA A 545 7.85 -6.44 6.67
CA ALA A 545 8.28 -7.54 5.82
C ALA A 545 7.68 -8.91 6.20
N LEU A 546 7.18 -9.05 7.44
CA LEU A 546 6.57 -10.28 7.95
C LEU A 546 5.18 -10.54 7.36
N SER A 547 4.46 -9.49 6.99
CA SER A 547 3.05 -9.54 6.58
C SER A 547 2.81 -10.49 5.41
N TYR A 548 3.67 -10.48 4.39
CA TYR A 548 3.59 -11.30 3.18
C TYR A 548 3.45 -12.79 3.48
N LYS A 549 4.47 -13.35 4.11
CA LYS A 549 4.54 -14.80 4.34
C LYS A 549 3.56 -15.26 5.41
N ILE A 550 3.38 -14.47 6.48
CA ILE A 550 2.40 -14.81 7.54
C ILE A 550 0.99 -14.83 6.96
N GLY A 551 0.63 -13.86 6.12
CA GLY A 551 -0.67 -13.84 5.46
C GLY A 551 -0.88 -15.02 4.51
N ALA A 552 0.09 -15.30 3.64
CA ALA A 552 0.01 -16.43 2.70
C ALA A 552 -0.12 -17.78 3.42
N LEU A 553 0.63 -17.97 4.50
CA LEU A 553 0.54 -19.18 5.32
C LEU A 553 -0.83 -19.33 5.97
N LYS A 554 -1.44 -18.24 6.47
CA LYS A 554 -2.80 -18.26 7.02
C LYS A 554 -3.83 -18.64 5.94
N ILE A 555 -3.75 -18.07 4.75
CA ILE A 555 -4.68 -18.41 3.66
C ILE A 555 -4.52 -19.89 3.24
N ARG A 556 -3.29 -20.40 3.15
CA ARG A 556 -3.03 -21.83 2.89
C ARG A 556 -3.58 -22.74 3.99
N GLU A 557 -3.39 -22.35 5.26
CA GLU A 557 -3.96 -23.04 6.43
C GLU A 557 -5.49 -23.11 6.35
N LEU A 558 -6.16 -22.01 6.05
CA LEU A 558 -7.61 -21.96 5.88
C LEU A 558 -8.07 -22.85 4.71
N ARG A 559 -7.40 -22.78 3.55
CA ARG A 559 -7.68 -23.64 2.41
C ARG A 559 -7.57 -25.12 2.80
N GLN A 560 -6.50 -25.50 3.48
CA GLN A 560 -6.32 -26.89 3.94
C GLN A 560 -7.38 -27.30 4.96
N LYS A 561 -7.63 -26.46 5.98
CA LYS A 561 -8.63 -26.70 7.02
C LYS A 561 -10.01 -27.01 6.41
N TYR A 562 -10.49 -26.16 5.52
CA TYR A 562 -11.84 -26.31 4.96
C TYR A 562 -11.93 -27.38 3.89
N SER A 563 -10.89 -27.58 3.08
CA SER A 563 -10.88 -28.71 2.14
C SER A 563 -10.96 -30.07 2.86
N GLN A 564 -10.28 -30.21 3.99
CA GLN A 564 -10.37 -31.40 4.84
C GLN A 564 -11.75 -31.54 5.50
N GLN A 565 -12.26 -30.47 6.14
CA GLN A 565 -13.55 -30.50 6.85
C GLN A 565 -14.71 -30.82 5.90
N LEU A 566 -14.77 -30.16 4.76
CA LEU A 566 -15.85 -30.33 3.79
C LEU A 566 -15.68 -31.61 2.96
N GLY A 567 -14.43 -32.02 2.71
CA GLY A 567 -14.12 -33.31 2.09
C GLY A 567 -14.54 -34.51 2.95
N LEU A 568 -14.24 -34.49 4.25
CA LEU A 568 -14.68 -35.52 5.19
C LEU A 568 -16.21 -35.58 5.32
N HIS A 569 -16.88 -34.45 5.29
CA HIS A 569 -18.34 -34.38 5.29
C HIS A 569 -18.93 -34.98 3.99
N ARG A 570 -18.29 -34.73 2.86
CA ARG A 570 -18.63 -35.32 1.55
C ARG A 570 -18.58 -36.82 1.58
N ASP A 571 -17.55 -37.45 2.16
CA ASP A 571 -17.41 -38.87 2.22
C ASP A 571 -18.52 -39.52 3.06
N LYS A 572 -18.86 -38.95 4.20
CA LYS A 572 -19.99 -39.39 5.03
C LYS A 572 -21.35 -39.24 4.30
N LEU A 573 -21.54 -38.20 3.50
CA LEU A 573 -22.76 -38.01 2.71
C LEU A 573 -22.81 -38.92 1.48
N ARG A 574 -21.66 -39.26 0.85
CA ARG A 574 -21.57 -40.25 -0.22
C ARG A 574 -22.03 -41.62 0.22
N GLU A 575 -21.62 -42.04 1.42
CA GLU A 575 -22.09 -43.31 2.01
C GLU A 575 -23.61 -43.30 2.24
N LYS A 576 -24.19 -42.13 2.62
CA LYS A 576 -25.61 -41.97 2.95
C LYS A 576 -26.51 -41.75 1.71
N TYR A 577 -25.98 -41.09 0.66
CA TYR A 577 -26.73 -40.65 -0.53
C TYR A 577 -26.00 -41.09 -1.84
N ALA A 578 -25.70 -42.36 -1.99
CA ALA A 578 -25.06 -42.89 -3.18
C ALA A 578 -25.88 -42.50 -4.45
N GLY A 579 -25.32 -41.57 -5.25
CA GLY A 579 -25.93 -41.12 -6.52
C GLY A 579 -26.15 -39.61 -6.69
N GLN A 580 -25.91 -38.76 -5.66
CA GLN A 580 -25.99 -37.30 -5.80
C GLN A 580 -24.60 -36.69 -5.82
N ASN A 581 -24.16 -36.20 -7.00
CA ASN A 581 -22.90 -35.45 -7.17
C ASN A 581 -23.06 -34.01 -6.64
N ARG A 582 -22.84 -33.78 -5.35
CA ARG A 582 -22.61 -32.42 -4.81
C ARG A 582 -21.19 -32.33 -4.30
N GLU A 583 -20.38 -31.52 -4.96
CA GLU A 583 -19.06 -31.14 -4.44
C GLU A 583 -19.25 -30.16 -3.28
N HIS A 584 -18.89 -30.54 -2.06
CA HIS A 584 -19.03 -29.71 -0.85
C HIS A 584 -17.90 -28.71 -0.65
N PHE A 585 -16.72 -28.93 -1.24
CA PHE A 585 -15.65 -27.95 -1.31
C PHE A 585 -15.35 -27.57 -2.75
N SER A 586 -15.60 -26.31 -3.07
CA SER A 586 -15.21 -25.69 -4.33
C SER A 586 -14.12 -24.68 -4.06
N LEU A 587 -12.99 -24.78 -4.75
CA LEU A 587 -11.89 -23.82 -4.65
C LEU A 587 -12.35 -22.42 -5.11
N SER A 588 -13.22 -22.37 -6.13
CA SER A 588 -13.86 -21.14 -6.59
C SER A 588 -14.71 -20.50 -5.48
N ALA A 589 -15.58 -21.28 -4.82
CA ALA A 589 -16.41 -20.77 -3.73
C ALA A 589 -15.56 -20.30 -2.52
N PHE A 590 -14.45 -20.99 -2.23
CA PHE A 590 -13.50 -20.57 -1.20
C PHE A 590 -12.84 -19.23 -1.51
N HIS A 591 -12.33 -19.05 -2.73
CA HIS A 591 -11.68 -17.81 -3.14
C HIS A 591 -12.70 -16.65 -3.23
N ASP A 592 -13.89 -16.90 -3.77
CA ASP A 592 -14.94 -15.90 -3.84
C ASP A 592 -15.37 -15.43 -2.46
N GLU A 593 -15.53 -16.39 -1.52
CA GLU A 593 -15.83 -16.05 -0.13
C GLU A 593 -14.70 -15.26 0.53
N LEU A 594 -13.46 -15.65 0.31
CA LEU A 594 -12.31 -14.97 0.90
C LEU A 594 -12.21 -13.50 0.45
N LEU A 595 -12.49 -13.23 -0.83
CA LEU A 595 -12.31 -11.91 -1.45
C LEU A 595 -13.53 -10.99 -1.37
N LYS A 596 -14.76 -11.52 -1.29
CA LYS A 596 -16.00 -10.74 -1.49
C LYS A 596 -16.18 -9.53 -0.57
N ASP A 597 -15.58 -9.59 0.62
CA ASP A 597 -15.74 -8.56 1.66
C ASP A 597 -14.48 -7.67 1.83
N GLY A 598 -13.55 -7.74 0.88
CA GLY A 598 -12.30 -6.99 0.90
C GLY A 598 -11.31 -7.47 1.97
N VAL A 599 -10.21 -6.73 2.12
CA VAL A 599 -9.17 -7.07 3.10
C VAL A 599 -9.62 -6.78 4.53
N MET A 600 -9.12 -7.59 5.47
CA MET A 600 -9.44 -7.49 6.89
C MET A 600 -8.31 -8.11 7.75
N PRO A 601 -8.27 -7.85 9.07
CA PRO A 601 -7.36 -8.54 9.96
C PRO A 601 -7.54 -10.06 9.88
N LEU A 602 -6.44 -10.84 9.92
CA LEU A 602 -6.47 -12.30 9.72
C LEU A 602 -7.36 -13.04 10.73
N ALA A 603 -7.46 -12.54 11.97
CA ALA A 603 -8.36 -13.12 12.96
C ALA A 603 -9.85 -12.90 12.61
N VAL A 604 -10.19 -11.77 11.98
CA VAL A 604 -11.55 -11.51 11.46
C VAL A 604 -11.83 -12.41 10.27
N LEU A 605 -10.85 -12.53 9.35
CA LEU A 605 -10.92 -13.43 8.19
C LEU A 605 -11.18 -14.87 8.61
N GLU A 606 -10.45 -15.39 9.60
CA GLU A 606 -10.64 -16.76 10.07
C GLU A 606 -12.05 -16.99 10.61
N ARG A 607 -12.58 -16.09 11.46
CA ARG A 607 -13.97 -16.20 11.95
C ARG A 607 -15.00 -16.15 10.82
N LYS A 608 -14.81 -15.26 9.85
CA LYS A 608 -15.67 -15.19 8.66
C LYS A 608 -15.67 -16.50 7.90
N MET A 609 -14.51 -17.05 7.65
CA MET A 609 -14.37 -18.29 6.88
C MET A 609 -14.86 -19.53 7.67
N ASP A 610 -14.78 -19.53 9.00
CA ASP A 610 -15.38 -20.56 9.86
C ASP A 610 -16.92 -20.53 9.75
N ASN A 611 -17.52 -19.35 9.76
CA ASN A 611 -18.98 -19.18 9.58
C ASN A 611 -19.41 -19.67 8.19
N TRP A 612 -18.69 -19.29 7.14
CA TRP A 612 -18.95 -19.75 5.79
C TRP A 612 -18.90 -21.29 5.70
N ALA A 613 -17.84 -21.90 6.23
CA ALA A 613 -17.70 -23.35 6.19
C ALA A 613 -18.78 -24.08 6.99
N ALA A 614 -19.26 -23.51 8.10
CA ALA A 614 -20.37 -24.04 8.85
C ALA A 614 -21.68 -24.05 8.04
N GLY A 615 -21.91 -23.05 7.21
CA GLY A 615 -23.07 -22.94 6.31
C GLY A 615 -23.01 -23.86 5.07
N GLN A 616 -21.85 -24.48 4.78
CA GLN A 616 -21.67 -25.44 3.69
C GLN A 616 -21.98 -26.90 4.09
N LYS A 617 -22.18 -27.17 5.38
CA LYS A 617 -22.52 -28.49 5.94
C LYS A 617 -24.01 -28.74 5.86
#